data_20db30dc0a1828719cb1e3bbfe4ddaa3
#
_entry.id   20db30dc0a1828719cb1e3bbfe4ddaa3
#
_cell.length_a   1.000
_cell.length_b   1.000
_cell.length_c   1.000
_cell.angle_alpha   90.00
_cell.angle_beta   90.00
_cell.angle_gamma   90.00
#
_symmetry.space_group_name_H-M   'P 1'
#
loop_
_entity.id
_entity.type
_entity.pdbx_description
1 polymer ?
#
loop_
_entity_poly.entity_id
_entity_poly.type
_entity_poly.pdbx_seq_one_letter_code
_entity_poly.pdbx_strand_id
1 'polypeptide(L)'
;MDECCAPPSLDLGGSKKQDDAYRRALWMVLAINAAMFAVEVIAGLVAGSAALQADALDFLGDAANYAISLLVVGMALRYRASAALAKGATMAAFGLWVIATVVWHTVHGTLPSAFTMGTVGGAALVANVASFGLLWAYRHGDANMRSAWICTRNDILGNLAVLLAALGVFGTGTGWPDIIVAAIMALLAIQGAALVIRQASAELRFGKLTVAE
;
A
#
# COMPACT_ATOMS: atom_id res chain seq x y z
N MET A 1 6.51 -4.54 -11.57
CA MET A 1 5.91 -3.50 -10.70
C MET A 1 4.57 -2.98 -11.23
N ASP A 2 4.31 -3.11 -12.52
CA ASP A 2 3.10 -2.55 -13.16
C ASP A 2 1.79 -3.28 -12.85
N GLU A 3 1.83 -4.54 -12.42
CA GLU A 3 0.62 -5.34 -12.14
C GLU A 3 -0.04 -5.06 -10.77
N CYS A 4 0.70 -4.53 -9.79
CA CYS A 4 0.14 -4.21 -8.47
C CYS A 4 -0.79 -3.00 -8.46
N CYS A 5 -0.70 -2.11 -9.44
CA CYS A 5 -1.49 -0.89 -9.52
C CYS A 5 -2.71 -0.99 -10.43
N ALA A 6 -2.92 -2.10 -11.13
CA ALA A 6 -4.08 -2.29 -12.02
C ALA A 6 -5.37 -2.46 -11.19
N PRO A 7 -6.47 -1.76 -11.54
CA PRO A 7 -7.75 -1.99 -10.89
C PRO A 7 -8.23 -3.42 -11.18
N PRO A 8 -8.68 -4.15 -10.15
CA PRO A 8 -9.09 -5.53 -10.31
C PRO A 8 -10.32 -5.67 -11.22
N SER A 9 -10.19 -6.47 -12.25
CA SER A 9 -11.33 -7.00 -12.99
C SER A 9 -11.77 -8.30 -12.31
N LEU A 10 -12.92 -8.33 -11.65
CA LEU A 10 -13.51 -9.56 -11.15
C LEU A 10 -14.25 -10.23 -12.34
N ASP A 11 -13.60 -11.20 -12.94
CA ASP A 11 -14.29 -12.21 -13.74
C ASP A 11 -14.61 -13.38 -12.79
N LEU A 12 -15.85 -13.47 -12.32
CA LEU A 12 -16.31 -14.46 -11.33
C LEU A 12 -16.65 -15.78 -12.04
N GLY A 13 -15.68 -16.39 -12.71
CA GLY A 13 -15.81 -17.74 -13.29
C GLY A 13 -15.72 -18.89 -12.28
N GLY A 14 -15.60 -18.58 -10.97
CA GLY A 14 -15.50 -19.55 -9.88
C GLY A 14 -16.85 -20.03 -9.34
N SER A 15 -16.85 -21.12 -8.51
CA SER A 15 -18.06 -21.51 -7.80
C SER A 15 -18.44 -20.48 -6.75
N LYS A 16 -19.75 -20.21 -6.49
CA LYS A 16 -20.23 -19.25 -5.47
C LYS A 16 -19.53 -19.40 -4.11
N LYS A 17 -19.20 -20.62 -3.70
CA LYS A 17 -18.48 -20.87 -2.44
C LYS A 17 -17.04 -20.34 -2.46
N GLN A 18 -16.37 -20.38 -3.61
CA GLN A 18 -15.01 -19.87 -3.76
C GLN A 18 -15.00 -18.34 -3.74
N ASP A 19 -15.99 -17.71 -4.38
CA ASP A 19 -16.17 -16.27 -4.40
C ASP A 19 -16.44 -15.71 -3.01
N ASP A 20 -17.33 -16.36 -2.24
CA ASP A 20 -17.65 -15.96 -0.86
C ASP A 20 -16.45 -16.15 0.09
N ALA A 21 -15.63 -17.19 -0.11
CA ALA A 21 -14.42 -17.42 0.66
C ALA A 21 -13.36 -16.35 0.34
N TYR A 22 -13.15 -16.03 -0.94
CA TYR A 22 -12.24 -14.98 -1.37
C TYR A 22 -12.67 -13.59 -0.84
N ARG A 23 -13.95 -13.24 -0.93
CA ARG A 23 -14.48 -12.00 -0.37
C ARG A 23 -14.23 -11.88 1.14
N ARG A 24 -14.38 -12.96 1.90
CA ARG A 24 -14.04 -12.97 3.34
C ARG A 24 -12.55 -12.76 3.57
N ALA A 25 -11.69 -13.40 2.78
CA ALA A 25 -10.25 -13.18 2.84
C ALA A 25 -9.91 -11.70 2.57
N LEU A 26 -10.50 -11.09 1.53
CA LEU A 26 -10.30 -9.67 1.21
C LEU A 26 -10.75 -8.75 2.35
N TRP A 27 -11.89 -9.02 3.02
CA TRP A 27 -12.32 -8.24 4.19
C TRP A 27 -11.35 -8.34 5.36
N MET A 28 -10.80 -9.53 5.62
CA MET A 28 -9.80 -9.73 6.67
C MET A 28 -8.51 -9.00 6.35
N VAL A 29 -8.01 -9.12 5.13
CA VAL A 29 -6.78 -8.44 4.69
C VAL A 29 -6.97 -6.91 4.66
N LEU A 30 -8.14 -6.42 4.23
CA LEU A 30 -8.49 -5.00 4.32
C LEU A 30 -8.43 -4.50 5.78
N ALA A 31 -9.02 -5.24 6.72
CA ALA A 31 -9.03 -4.84 8.13
C ALA A 31 -7.61 -4.82 8.71
N ILE A 32 -6.77 -5.81 8.38
CA ILE A 32 -5.37 -5.88 8.80
C ILE A 32 -4.61 -4.66 8.26
N ASN A 33 -4.70 -4.37 6.96
CA ASN A 33 -3.99 -3.26 6.34
C ASN A 33 -4.46 -1.90 6.86
N ALA A 34 -5.78 -1.69 7.02
CA ALA A 34 -6.32 -0.45 7.58
C ALA A 34 -5.89 -0.22 9.04
N ALA A 35 -5.84 -1.28 9.85
CA ALA A 35 -5.36 -1.20 11.22
C ALA A 35 -3.85 -0.89 11.28
N MET A 36 -3.03 -1.56 10.45
CA MET A 36 -1.59 -1.32 10.40
C MET A 36 -1.26 0.07 9.88
N PHE A 37 -1.97 0.56 8.85
CA PHE A 37 -1.85 1.96 8.42
C PHE A 37 -1.99 2.93 9.59
N ALA A 38 -3.05 2.80 10.40
CA ALA A 38 -3.27 3.68 11.54
C ALA A 38 -2.16 3.55 12.59
N VAL A 39 -1.72 2.33 12.90
CA VAL A 39 -0.64 2.07 13.85
C VAL A 39 0.67 2.70 13.37
N GLU A 40 1.04 2.52 12.11
CA GLU A 40 2.30 3.02 11.56
C GLU A 40 2.34 4.53 11.39
N VAL A 41 1.24 5.15 11.00
CA VAL A 41 1.15 6.62 10.96
C VAL A 41 1.41 7.19 12.35
N ILE A 42 0.72 6.69 13.37
CA ILE A 42 0.89 7.17 14.75
C ILE A 42 2.30 6.87 15.25
N ALA A 43 2.77 5.65 15.09
CA ALA A 43 4.10 5.24 15.55
C ALA A 43 5.22 5.99 14.82
N GLY A 44 5.11 6.19 13.51
CA GLY A 44 6.07 6.93 12.69
C GLY A 44 6.19 8.39 13.12
N LEU A 45 5.05 9.05 13.42
CA LEU A 45 5.04 10.41 13.95
C LEU A 45 5.68 10.49 15.35
N VAL A 46 5.29 9.58 16.26
CA VAL A 46 5.79 9.56 17.64
C VAL A 46 7.28 9.19 17.70
N ALA A 47 7.72 8.24 16.88
CA ALA A 47 9.12 7.80 16.81
C ALA A 47 10.03 8.77 16.05
N GLY A 48 9.47 9.72 15.31
CA GLY A 48 10.22 10.55 14.37
C GLY A 48 10.83 9.75 13.21
N SER A 49 10.16 8.66 12.79
CA SER A 49 10.63 7.77 11.72
C SER A 49 9.91 8.07 10.41
N ALA A 50 10.66 8.50 9.42
CA ALA A 50 10.16 8.68 8.07
C ALA A 50 9.93 7.33 7.35
N ALA A 51 10.72 6.29 7.68
CA ALA A 51 10.55 4.96 7.10
C ALA A 51 9.23 4.30 7.54
N LEU A 52 8.83 4.40 8.81
CA LEU A 52 7.51 3.93 9.25
C LEU A 52 6.36 4.70 8.58
N GLN A 53 6.52 6.02 8.36
CA GLN A 53 5.51 6.79 7.64
C GLN A 53 5.46 6.39 6.16
N ALA A 54 6.59 6.02 5.54
CA ALA A 54 6.63 5.51 4.18
C ALA A 54 6.01 4.11 4.06
N ASP A 55 6.24 3.23 5.05
CA ASP A 55 5.65 1.89 5.11
C ASP A 55 4.12 1.95 5.27
N ALA A 56 3.62 2.91 6.07
CA ALA A 56 2.19 3.18 6.16
C ALA A 56 1.51 3.47 4.80
N LEU A 57 2.25 4.03 3.80
CA LEU A 57 1.72 4.21 2.45
C LEU A 57 1.39 2.90 1.74
N ASP A 58 2.17 1.86 1.95
CA ASP A 58 1.92 0.54 1.36
C ASP A 58 0.64 -0.06 1.96
N PHE A 59 0.48 0.02 3.29
CA PHE A 59 -0.76 -0.40 3.96
C PHE A 59 -1.98 0.42 3.50
N LEU A 60 -1.85 1.73 3.29
CA LEU A 60 -2.92 2.56 2.75
C LEU A 60 -3.27 2.15 1.31
N GLY A 61 -2.26 1.94 0.48
CA GLY A 61 -2.41 1.53 -0.90
C GLY A 61 -3.16 0.22 -1.03
N ASP A 62 -2.77 -0.76 -0.23
CA ASP A 62 -3.37 -2.08 -0.17
C ASP A 62 -4.79 -2.06 0.38
N ALA A 63 -5.02 -1.38 1.51
CA ALA A 63 -6.37 -1.20 2.05
C ALA A 63 -7.31 -0.57 1.01
N ALA A 64 -6.85 0.45 0.28
CA ALA A 64 -7.64 1.06 -0.79
C ALA A 64 -7.90 0.09 -1.95
N ASN A 65 -6.91 -0.75 -2.35
CA ASN A 65 -7.08 -1.77 -3.37
C ASN A 65 -8.14 -2.79 -2.98
N TYR A 66 -8.08 -3.32 -1.76
CA TYR A 66 -9.05 -4.30 -1.28
C TYR A 66 -10.44 -3.69 -1.12
N ALA A 67 -10.53 -2.44 -0.64
CA ALA A 67 -11.80 -1.71 -0.56
C ALA A 67 -12.43 -1.50 -1.94
N ILE A 68 -11.65 -1.08 -2.94
CA ILE A 68 -12.12 -0.93 -4.33
C ILE A 68 -12.58 -2.27 -4.87
N SER A 69 -11.81 -3.35 -4.66
CA SER A 69 -12.18 -4.70 -5.09
C SER A 69 -13.51 -5.17 -4.48
N LEU A 70 -13.75 -4.86 -3.20
CA LEU A 70 -14.95 -5.30 -2.48
C LEU A 70 -16.19 -4.45 -2.76
N LEU A 71 -16.01 -3.12 -2.89
CA LEU A 71 -17.12 -2.17 -2.87
C LEU A 71 -17.51 -1.67 -4.26
N VAL A 72 -16.55 -1.59 -5.19
CA VAL A 72 -16.75 -0.91 -6.49
C VAL A 72 -16.80 -1.89 -7.65
N VAL A 73 -16.40 -3.15 -7.42
CA VAL A 73 -16.50 -4.21 -8.43
C VAL A 73 -17.97 -4.49 -8.77
N GLY A 74 -18.25 -4.60 -10.09
CA GLY A 74 -19.63 -4.70 -10.60
C GLY A 74 -20.33 -3.37 -10.83
N MET A 75 -19.74 -2.23 -10.36
CA MET A 75 -20.25 -0.90 -10.67
C MET A 75 -19.77 -0.41 -12.04
N ALA A 76 -20.47 0.60 -12.60
CA ALA A 76 -20.08 1.22 -13.87
C ALA A 76 -18.63 1.75 -13.81
N LEU A 77 -17.93 1.68 -14.96
CA LEU A 77 -16.50 2.06 -15.09
C LEU A 77 -16.17 3.42 -14.46
N ARG A 78 -17.08 4.41 -14.60
CA ARG A 78 -16.91 5.75 -14.01
C ARG A 78 -16.70 5.72 -12.49
N TYR A 79 -17.42 4.88 -11.76
CA TYR A 79 -17.30 4.79 -10.29
C TYR A 79 -15.99 4.12 -9.91
N ARG A 80 -15.60 3.06 -10.63
CA ARG A 80 -14.32 2.36 -10.42
C ARG A 80 -13.14 3.29 -10.71
N ALA A 81 -13.16 4.00 -11.84
CA ALA A 81 -12.13 4.95 -12.21
C ALA A 81 -12.07 6.15 -11.24
N SER A 82 -13.22 6.64 -10.74
CA SER A 82 -13.25 7.71 -9.74
C SER A 82 -12.67 7.26 -8.40
N ALA A 83 -12.95 6.03 -7.95
CA ALA A 83 -12.37 5.47 -6.73
C ALA A 83 -10.85 5.28 -6.87
N ALA A 84 -10.39 4.78 -8.02
CA ALA A 84 -8.96 4.66 -8.33
C ALA A 84 -8.26 6.04 -8.36
N LEU A 85 -8.91 7.06 -8.93
CA LEU A 85 -8.38 8.43 -8.95
C LEU A 85 -8.26 9.00 -7.53
N ALA A 86 -9.30 8.83 -6.70
CA ALA A 86 -9.28 9.26 -5.30
C ALA A 86 -8.14 8.56 -4.53
N LYS A 87 -7.99 7.23 -4.68
CA LYS A 87 -6.87 6.48 -4.12
C LYS A 87 -5.53 7.07 -4.54
N GLY A 88 -5.29 7.21 -5.86
CA GLY A 88 -4.04 7.74 -6.38
C GLY A 88 -3.73 9.15 -5.86
N ALA A 89 -4.73 10.03 -5.78
CA ALA A 89 -4.56 11.37 -5.23
C ALA A 89 -4.20 11.35 -3.73
N THR A 90 -4.84 10.49 -2.94
CA THR A 90 -4.54 10.34 -1.51
C THR A 90 -3.12 9.81 -1.30
N MET A 91 -2.72 8.76 -2.06
CA MET A 91 -1.37 8.22 -2.02
C MET A 91 -0.31 9.25 -2.43
N ALA A 92 -0.56 10.04 -3.48
CA ALA A 92 0.35 11.11 -3.89
C ALA A 92 0.51 12.18 -2.81
N ALA A 93 -0.59 12.63 -2.20
CA ALA A 93 -0.57 13.63 -1.13
C ALA A 93 0.21 13.13 0.09
N PHE A 94 -0.02 11.89 0.52
CA PHE A 94 0.69 11.31 1.64
C PHE A 94 2.16 11.03 1.30
N GLY A 95 2.48 10.58 0.07
CA GLY A 95 3.85 10.40 -0.40
C GLY A 95 4.64 11.72 -0.41
N LEU A 96 4.00 12.83 -0.81
CA LEU A 96 4.60 14.16 -0.72
C LEU A 96 4.84 14.61 0.73
N TRP A 97 3.92 14.26 1.65
CA TRP A 97 4.12 14.44 3.08
C TRP A 97 5.38 13.70 3.57
N VAL A 98 5.55 12.43 3.20
CA VAL A 98 6.74 11.65 3.57
C VAL A 98 8.02 12.27 3.00
N ILE A 99 8.01 12.74 1.75
CA ILE A 99 9.17 13.46 1.18
C ILE A 99 9.48 14.73 1.98
N ALA A 100 8.46 15.49 2.38
CA ALA A 100 8.67 16.67 3.23
C ALA A 100 9.26 16.29 4.59
N THR A 101 8.81 15.18 5.19
CA THR A 101 9.38 14.62 6.42
C THR A 101 10.84 14.20 6.23
N VAL A 102 11.18 13.53 5.14
CA VAL A 102 12.57 13.16 4.79
C VAL A 102 13.46 14.40 4.71
N VAL A 103 13.02 15.44 4.00
CA VAL A 103 13.76 16.71 3.90
C VAL A 103 13.92 17.35 5.28
N TRP A 104 12.84 17.39 6.07
CA TRP A 104 12.88 17.94 7.42
C TRP A 104 13.89 17.21 8.32
N HIS A 105 13.84 15.88 8.35
CA HIS A 105 14.76 15.06 9.16
C HIS A 105 16.21 15.20 8.70
N THR A 106 16.44 15.33 7.38
CA THR A 106 17.78 15.55 6.83
C THR A 106 18.37 16.88 7.29
N VAL A 107 17.56 17.96 7.29
CA VAL A 107 18.03 19.30 7.68
C VAL A 107 18.23 19.42 9.19
N HIS A 108 17.35 18.83 10.00
CA HIS A 108 17.35 18.98 11.46
C HIS A 108 18.10 17.87 12.20
N GLY A 109 18.61 16.84 11.49
CA GLY A 109 19.37 15.75 12.11
C GLY A 109 18.52 14.89 13.05
N THR A 110 17.26 14.61 12.71
CA THR A 110 16.35 13.83 13.57
C THR A 110 16.87 12.41 13.76
N LEU A 111 16.94 11.96 15.01
CA LEU A 111 17.28 10.57 15.36
C LEU A 111 15.99 9.83 15.74
N PRO A 112 15.50 8.91 14.91
CA PRO A 112 14.27 8.18 15.20
C PRO A 112 14.49 7.11 16.27
N SER A 113 13.39 6.70 16.96
CA SER A 113 13.42 5.63 17.94
C SER A 113 13.57 4.27 17.26
N ALA A 114 14.80 3.72 17.23
CA ALA A 114 15.08 2.40 16.65
C ALA A 114 14.24 1.28 17.29
N PHE A 115 13.95 1.37 18.61
CA PHE A 115 13.09 0.40 19.30
C PHE A 115 11.66 0.43 18.76
N THR A 116 11.08 1.61 18.58
CA THR A 116 9.72 1.75 18.03
C THR A 116 9.68 1.28 16.58
N MET A 117 10.68 1.66 15.77
CA MET A 117 10.80 1.18 14.38
C MET A 117 10.87 -0.35 14.31
N GLY A 118 11.69 -0.99 15.15
CA GLY A 118 11.85 -2.44 15.18
C GLY A 118 10.59 -3.16 15.65
N THR A 119 9.92 -2.67 16.67
CA THR A 119 8.69 -3.30 17.20
C THR A 119 7.50 -3.15 16.26
N VAL A 120 7.29 -1.96 15.72
CA VAL A 120 6.17 -1.69 14.80
C VAL A 120 6.43 -2.29 13.42
N GLY A 121 7.63 -2.15 12.86
CA GLY A 121 8.00 -2.80 11.61
C GLY A 121 7.98 -4.34 11.71
N GLY A 122 8.31 -4.90 12.89
CA GLY A 122 8.12 -6.33 13.17
C GLY A 122 6.64 -6.75 13.15
N ALA A 123 5.76 -5.93 13.73
CA ALA A 123 4.31 -6.15 13.69
C ALA A 123 3.77 -6.03 12.26
N ALA A 124 4.25 -5.07 11.48
CA ALA A 124 3.94 -4.88 10.07
C ALA A 124 4.32 -6.11 9.23
N LEU A 125 5.55 -6.62 9.43
CA LEU A 125 5.99 -7.85 8.77
C LEU A 125 5.07 -9.03 9.10
N VAL A 126 4.70 -9.21 10.36
CA VAL A 126 3.78 -10.29 10.79
C VAL A 126 2.39 -10.10 10.14
N ALA A 127 1.88 -8.88 10.08
CA ALA A 127 0.61 -8.56 9.44
C ALA A 127 0.63 -8.89 7.94
N ASN A 128 1.70 -8.54 7.23
CA ASN A 128 1.84 -8.86 5.80
C ASN A 128 2.08 -10.34 5.54
N VAL A 129 2.81 -11.05 6.39
CA VAL A 129 2.93 -12.52 6.31
C VAL A 129 1.58 -13.20 6.55
N ALA A 130 0.78 -12.71 7.50
CA ALA A 130 -0.57 -13.22 7.72
C ALA A 130 -1.49 -12.95 6.52
N SER A 131 -1.46 -11.74 5.95
CA SER A 131 -2.18 -11.38 4.73
C SER A 131 -1.77 -12.24 3.53
N PHE A 132 -0.45 -12.46 3.36
CA PHE A 132 0.10 -13.35 2.36
C PHE A 132 -0.42 -14.78 2.51
N GLY A 133 -0.46 -15.31 3.75
CA GLY A 133 -1.01 -16.63 4.04
C GLY A 133 -2.51 -16.73 3.72
N LEU A 134 -3.30 -15.71 4.05
CA LEU A 134 -4.73 -15.63 3.70
C LEU A 134 -4.97 -15.65 2.19
N LEU A 135 -4.10 -15.00 1.42
CA LEU A 135 -4.21 -14.91 -0.03
C LEU A 135 -3.52 -16.08 -0.77
N TRP A 136 -2.75 -16.92 -0.08
CA TRP A 136 -2.00 -18.02 -0.68
C TRP A 136 -2.86 -19.00 -1.48
N ALA A 137 -4.07 -19.30 -0.99
CA ALA A 137 -5.00 -20.21 -1.66
C ALA A 137 -5.46 -19.66 -3.03
N TYR A 138 -5.36 -18.35 -3.26
CA TYR A 138 -5.86 -17.64 -4.44
C TYR A 138 -4.76 -17.25 -5.43
N ARG A 139 -3.48 -17.59 -5.18
CA ARG A 139 -2.32 -17.22 -6.02
C ARG A 139 -2.36 -17.71 -7.46
N HIS A 140 -3.16 -18.75 -7.74
CA HIS A 140 -3.38 -19.32 -9.08
C HIS A 140 -4.77 -19.02 -9.63
N GLY A 141 -5.53 -18.13 -8.99
CA GLY A 141 -6.84 -17.67 -9.43
C GLY A 141 -6.77 -16.72 -10.63
N ASP A 142 -7.79 -15.89 -10.76
CA ASP A 142 -7.84 -14.87 -11.82
C ASP A 142 -6.75 -13.79 -11.65
N ALA A 143 -6.67 -12.86 -12.61
CA ALA A 143 -5.67 -11.78 -12.59
C ALA A 143 -5.74 -10.93 -11.32
N ASN A 144 -6.95 -10.67 -10.77
CA ASN A 144 -7.13 -9.90 -9.55
C ASN A 144 -6.61 -10.64 -8.31
N MET A 145 -6.96 -11.93 -8.18
CA MET A 145 -6.48 -12.78 -7.08
C MET A 145 -4.95 -12.89 -7.09
N ARG A 146 -4.37 -13.09 -8.27
CA ARG A 146 -2.93 -13.16 -8.45
C ARG A 146 -2.24 -11.83 -8.15
N SER A 147 -2.82 -10.70 -8.58
CA SER A 147 -2.28 -9.36 -8.30
C SER A 147 -2.24 -9.08 -6.81
N ALA A 148 -3.34 -9.33 -6.08
CA ALA A 148 -3.39 -9.16 -4.62
C ALA A 148 -2.28 -9.94 -3.92
N TRP A 149 -2.06 -11.20 -4.30
CA TRP A 149 -0.99 -12.03 -3.73
C TRP A 149 0.42 -11.49 -4.05
N ILE A 150 0.67 -10.99 -5.27
CA ILE A 150 1.97 -10.43 -5.68
C ILE A 150 2.26 -9.15 -4.89
N CYS A 151 1.26 -8.27 -4.70
CA CYS A 151 1.40 -7.05 -3.90
C CYS A 151 1.84 -7.39 -2.48
N THR A 152 1.08 -8.21 -1.76
CA THR A 152 1.40 -8.59 -0.39
C THR A 152 2.78 -9.27 -0.25
N ARG A 153 3.23 -10.01 -1.27
CA ARG A 153 4.60 -10.53 -1.30
C ARG A 153 5.64 -9.42 -1.36
N ASN A 154 5.38 -8.36 -2.14
CA ASN A 154 6.32 -7.24 -2.27
C ASN A 154 6.36 -6.39 -0.99
N ASP A 155 5.24 -6.28 -0.26
CA ASP A 155 5.15 -5.52 0.99
C ASP A 155 6.01 -6.15 2.09
N ILE A 156 6.14 -7.49 2.09
CA ILE A 156 7.08 -8.19 2.97
C ILE A 156 8.52 -7.68 2.77
N LEU A 157 8.92 -7.39 1.53
CA LEU A 157 10.25 -6.84 1.23
C LEU A 157 10.39 -5.40 1.71
N GLY A 158 9.33 -4.58 1.60
CA GLY A 158 9.27 -3.23 2.16
C GLY A 158 9.46 -3.24 3.67
N ASN A 159 8.71 -4.07 4.39
CA ASN A 159 8.82 -4.19 5.85
C ASN A 159 10.22 -4.69 6.28
N LEU A 160 10.85 -5.59 5.53
CA LEU A 160 12.24 -5.99 5.80
C LEU A 160 13.20 -4.81 5.64
N ALA A 161 12.99 -3.91 4.68
CA ALA A 161 13.79 -2.71 4.52
C ALA A 161 13.65 -1.77 5.74
N VAL A 162 12.42 -1.60 6.27
CA VAL A 162 12.18 -0.83 7.52
C VAL A 162 12.89 -1.44 8.71
N LEU A 163 12.86 -2.76 8.87
CA LEU A 163 13.59 -3.45 9.94
C LEU A 163 15.11 -3.30 9.80
N LEU A 164 15.63 -3.34 8.57
CA LEU A 164 17.06 -3.07 8.31
C LEU A 164 17.40 -1.62 8.63
N ALA A 165 16.50 -0.66 8.32
CA ALA A 165 16.67 0.73 8.73
C ALA A 165 16.71 0.86 10.27
N ALA A 166 15.82 0.18 10.99
CA ALA A 166 15.82 0.17 12.47
C ALA A 166 17.14 -0.35 13.04
N LEU A 167 17.65 -1.46 12.52
CA LEU A 167 18.96 -2.01 12.90
C LEU A 167 20.10 -1.04 12.55
N GLY A 168 20.03 -0.39 11.39
CA GLY A 168 20.99 0.63 10.98
C GLY A 168 20.99 1.84 11.90
N VAL A 169 19.83 2.37 12.28
CA VAL A 169 19.70 3.46 13.26
C VAL A 169 20.26 3.06 14.62
N PHE A 170 19.94 1.86 15.10
CA PHE A 170 20.46 1.32 16.36
C PHE A 170 21.99 1.20 16.33
N GLY A 171 22.54 0.64 15.25
CA GLY A 171 23.98 0.37 15.15
C GLY A 171 24.83 1.61 14.87
N THR A 172 24.31 2.60 14.13
CA THR A 172 25.06 3.81 13.76
C THR A 172 24.80 5.00 14.68
N GLY A 173 23.71 4.99 15.45
CA GLY A 173 23.27 6.13 16.26
C GLY A 173 22.89 7.36 15.42
N THR A 174 22.56 7.17 14.12
CA THR A 174 22.18 8.26 13.21
C THR A 174 20.86 7.97 12.52
N GLY A 175 20.15 9.03 12.06
CA GLY A 175 18.88 8.90 11.34
C GLY A 175 19.01 8.53 9.84
N TRP A 176 20.22 8.45 9.29
CA TRP A 176 20.45 8.21 7.88
C TRP A 176 19.83 6.93 7.31
N PRO A 177 19.91 5.76 8.00
CA PRO A 177 19.27 4.55 7.51
C PRO A 177 17.75 4.70 7.33
N ASP A 178 17.07 5.37 8.25
CA ASP A 178 15.65 5.69 8.19
C ASP A 178 15.33 6.60 7.00
N ILE A 179 16.09 7.68 6.84
CA ILE A 179 15.95 8.66 5.76
C ILE A 179 16.09 8.01 4.38
N ILE A 180 17.10 7.15 4.19
CA ILE A 180 17.37 6.48 2.90
C ILE A 180 16.21 5.55 2.54
N VAL A 181 15.79 4.71 3.47
CA VAL A 181 14.67 3.77 3.22
C VAL A 181 13.38 4.54 2.96
N ALA A 182 13.06 5.56 3.77
CA ALA A 182 11.90 6.42 3.58
C ALA A 182 11.88 7.10 2.20
N ALA A 183 13.01 7.65 1.76
CA ALA A 183 13.13 8.31 0.47
C ALA A 183 12.85 7.34 -0.69
N ILE A 184 13.43 6.13 -0.64
CA ILE A 184 13.22 5.10 -1.67
C ILE A 184 11.74 4.69 -1.71
N MET A 185 11.14 4.35 -0.57
CA MET A 185 9.75 3.91 -0.49
C MET A 185 8.79 5.02 -0.93
N ALA A 186 8.98 6.26 -0.48
CA ALA A 186 8.14 7.39 -0.88
C ALA A 186 8.22 7.69 -2.39
N LEU A 187 9.40 7.60 -3.00
CA LEU A 187 9.54 7.76 -4.45
C LEU A 187 8.82 6.66 -5.22
N LEU A 188 8.91 5.40 -4.78
CA LEU A 188 8.19 4.28 -5.38
C LEU A 188 6.68 4.46 -5.24
N ALA A 189 6.19 4.89 -4.06
CA ALA A 189 4.78 5.17 -3.82
C ALA A 189 4.24 6.31 -4.71
N ILE A 190 5.00 7.39 -4.89
CA ILE A 190 4.63 8.50 -5.79
C ILE A 190 4.59 8.04 -7.24
N GLN A 191 5.54 7.21 -7.69
CA GLN A 191 5.51 6.63 -9.03
C GLN A 191 4.25 5.77 -9.23
N GLY A 192 3.93 4.89 -8.27
CA GLY A 192 2.70 4.09 -8.28
C GLY A 192 1.44 4.96 -8.32
N ALA A 193 1.37 6.00 -7.49
CA ALA A 193 0.26 6.94 -7.48
C ALA A 193 0.08 7.64 -8.84
N ALA A 194 1.17 8.08 -9.46
CA ALA A 194 1.14 8.72 -10.77
C ALA A 194 0.61 7.78 -11.88
N LEU A 195 0.99 6.49 -11.85
CA LEU A 195 0.46 5.48 -12.78
C LEU A 195 -1.03 5.29 -12.60
N VAL A 196 -1.50 5.10 -11.36
CA VAL A 196 -2.93 4.97 -11.03
C VAL A 196 -3.73 6.19 -11.49
N ILE A 197 -3.24 7.40 -11.22
CA ILE A 197 -3.90 8.65 -11.62
C ILE A 197 -4.01 8.75 -13.14
N ARG A 198 -2.92 8.45 -13.86
CA ARG A 198 -2.92 8.47 -15.34
C ARG A 198 -3.92 7.48 -15.92
N GLN A 199 -3.93 6.25 -15.43
CA GLN A 199 -4.84 5.20 -15.89
C GLN A 199 -6.30 5.57 -15.59
N ALA A 200 -6.63 5.91 -14.35
CA ALA A 200 -7.98 6.31 -13.95
C ALA A 200 -8.48 7.54 -14.73
N SER A 201 -7.60 8.52 -14.96
CA SER A 201 -7.94 9.71 -15.76
C SER A 201 -8.22 9.37 -17.22
N ALA A 202 -7.48 8.42 -17.82
CA ALA A 202 -7.73 7.94 -19.17
C ALA A 202 -9.08 7.22 -19.26
N GLU A 203 -9.39 6.31 -18.33
CA GLU A 203 -10.67 5.61 -18.26
C GLU A 203 -11.86 6.56 -18.14
N LEU A 204 -11.74 7.62 -17.33
CA LEU A 204 -12.79 8.65 -17.20
C LEU A 204 -12.99 9.48 -18.49
N ARG A 205 -11.92 9.71 -19.25
CA ARG A 205 -12.00 10.43 -20.54
C ARG A 205 -12.66 9.56 -21.63
N PHE A 206 -12.22 8.31 -21.77
CA PHE A 206 -12.76 7.38 -22.75
C PHE A 206 -14.22 6.99 -22.45
N GLY A 207 -14.57 6.77 -21.16
CA GLY A 207 -15.94 6.48 -20.75
C GLY A 207 -16.93 7.64 -21.00
N LYS A 208 -16.46 8.88 -21.16
CA LYS A 208 -17.31 10.01 -21.59
C LYS A 208 -17.61 9.99 -23.10
N LEU A 209 -16.71 9.45 -23.92
CA LEU A 209 -16.88 9.39 -25.37
C LEU A 209 -17.90 8.32 -25.80
N THR A 210 -17.96 7.20 -25.09
CA THR A 210 -18.90 6.10 -25.36
C THR A 210 -20.34 6.33 -24.87
N VAL A 211 -20.60 7.36 -24.08
CA VAL A 211 -21.94 7.75 -23.59
C VAL A 211 -22.52 8.92 -24.41
N ALA A 212 -21.72 9.50 -25.30
CA ALA A 212 -22.13 10.67 -26.14
C ALA A 212 -22.55 10.26 -27.58
N GLU A 213 -22.54 8.95 -27.92
CA GLU A 213 -23.13 8.35 -29.14
C GLU A 213 -24.45 7.65 -28.79
#